data_7b5b801e56036d6a2b4a556e44f90856
#
_entry.id   7b5b801e56036d6a2b4a556e44f90856
#
_cell.length_a   1.000
_cell.length_b   1.000
_cell.length_c   1.000
_cell.angle_alpha   90.00
_cell.angle_beta   90.00
_cell.angle_gamma   90.00
#
_symmetry.space_group_name_H-M   'P 1'
#
loop_
_entity.id
_entity.type
_entity.pdbx_description
1 polymer ?
#
loop_
_entity_poly.entity_id
_entity_poly.type
_entity_poly.pdbx_seq_one_letter_code
_entity_poly.pdbx_strand_id
1 'polypeptide(L)'
;KTFAVKQITKFADLISIQDDYFLNFNYTRTLENVYGVTNVCHIHGIQGERLLFGHGAKRHFYDDIENKYMGSEAGLELLHGVLRKDTRGAIRENEDFFRKLKDGFSAVYSYGFSFGMVDQIYLKKIFKNTDTEGIVWYLHVHDESSHECQKNIIKKSGFAGTFDVFEV
;
A
#
# COMPACT_ATOMS: atom_id res chain seq x y z
N LYS A 1 4.42 -22.84 19.64
CA LYS A 1 5.24 -21.76 20.28
C LYS A 1 4.68 -20.45 19.77
N THR A 2 3.98 -19.72 20.63
CA THR A 2 3.52 -18.36 20.34
C THR A 2 4.75 -17.45 20.45
N PHE A 3 5.19 -16.88 19.33
CA PHE A 3 6.21 -15.84 19.39
C PHE A 3 5.54 -14.58 19.92
N ALA A 4 6.00 -14.09 21.07
CA ALA A 4 5.58 -12.78 21.55
C ALA A 4 6.18 -11.73 20.61
N VAL A 5 5.35 -11.05 19.84
CA VAL A 5 5.76 -9.92 19.03
C VAL A 5 6.03 -8.76 20.00
N LYS A 6 7.27 -8.26 20.02
CA LYS A 6 7.65 -7.14 20.87
C LYS A 6 7.31 -5.83 20.17
N GLN A 7 6.67 -4.92 20.89
CA GLN A 7 6.39 -3.57 20.45
C GLN A 7 7.69 -2.78 20.21
N ILE A 8 7.76 -2.04 19.10
CA ILE A 8 8.82 -1.07 18.85
C ILE A 8 8.40 0.23 19.52
N THR A 9 9.14 0.66 20.55
CA THR A 9 8.77 1.83 21.36
C THR A 9 8.69 3.11 20.55
N LYS A 10 9.70 3.40 19.72
CA LYS A 10 9.70 4.59 18.86
C LYS A 10 8.49 4.66 17.92
N PHE A 11 8.06 3.51 17.37
CA PHE A 11 6.86 3.46 16.55
C PHE A 11 5.59 3.69 17.37
N ALA A 12 5.51 3.12 18.57
CA ALA A 12 4.39 3.34 19.48
C ALA A 12 4.26 4.81 19.91
N ASP A 13 5.37 5.50 20.08
CA ASP A 13 5.39 6.91 20.46
C ASP A 13 5.02 7.84 19.28
N LEU A 14 5.19 7.36 18.03
CA LEU A 14 4.87 8.11 16.82
C LEU A 14 3.38 8.15 16.51
N ILE A 15 2.62 7.10 16.86
CA ILE A 15 1.24 6.90 16.41
C ILE A 15 0.21 7.37 17.44
N SER A 16 -0.91 7.94 16.94
CA SER A 16 -2.13 8.13 17.74
C SER A 16 -3.10 6.98 17.47
N ILE A 17 -3.41 6.22 18.53
CA ILE A 17 -4.26 5.01 18.44
C ILE A 17 -5.66 5.33 17.91
N GLN A 18 -6.21 6.50 18.23
CA GLN A 18 -7.58 6.88 17.94
C GLN A 18 -7.71 7.77 16.70
N ASP A 19 -6.69 8.61 16.42
CA ASP A 19 -6.80 9.68 15.42
C ASP A 19 -6.14 9.31 14.10
N ASP A 20 -5.10 8.45 14.12
CA ASP A 20 -4.39 8.08 12.91
C ASP A 20 -5.14 7.02 12.10
N TYR A 21 -5.02 7.11 10.78
CA TYR A 21 -5.53 6.14 9.83
C TYR A 21 -4.39 5.32 9.23
N PHE A 22 -4.56 4.00 9.21
CA PHE A 22 -3.54 3.07 8.73
C PHE A 22 -4.01 2.36 7.46
N LEU A 23 -3.36 2.61 6.32
CA LEU A 23 -3.52 1.80 5.12
C LEU A 23 -2.49 0.66 5.16
N ASN A 24 -2.93 -0.52 5.54
CA ASN A 24 -2.09 -1.68 5.75
C ASN A 24 -2.08 -2.61 4.53
N PHE A 25 -0.89 -2.84 3.98
CA PHE A 25 -0.67 -3.73 2.84
C PHE A 25 -0.29 -5.16 3.28
N ASN A 26 -0.02 -5.38 4.57
CA ASN A 26 0.25 -6.70 5.13
C ASN A 26 -1.04 -7.42 5.49
N TYR A 27 -0.98 -8.76 5.50
CA TYR A 27 -2.12 -9.61 5.78
C TYR A 27 -2.32 -9.92 7.27
N THR A 28 -1.54 -9.31 8.16
CA THR A 28 -1.55 -9.59 9.60
C THR A 28 -2.14 -8.44 10.40
N ARG A 29 -2.81 -8.75 11.50
CA ARG A 29 -3.34 -7.79 12.48
C ARG A 29 -2.26 -7.32 13.48
N THR A 30 -1.06 -7.08 13.00
CA THR A 30 0.06 -6.65 13.86
C THR A 30 -0.19 -5.29 14.48
N LEU A 31 -0.74 -4.35 13.72
CA LEU A 31 -1.05 -3.00 14.20
C LEU A 31 -2.07 -3.05 15.34
N GLU A 32 -3.15 -3.78 15.17
CA GLU A 32 -4.20 -3.92 16.17
C GLU A 32 -3.73 -4.71 17.40
N ASN A 33 -3.09 -5.87 17.17
CA ASN A 33 -2.73 -6.79 18.25
C ASN A 33 -1.55 -6.31 19.10
N VAL A 34 -0.61 -5.57 18.50
CA VAL A 34 0.61 -5.11 19.18
C VAL A 34 0.48 -3.68 19.67
N TYR A 35 -0.14 -2.80 18.86
CA TYR A 35 -0.20 -1.37 19.15
C TYR A 35 -1.60 -0.88 19.54
N GLY A 36 -2.63 -1.73 19.41
CA GLY A 36 -4.01 -1.40 19.83
C GLY A 36 -4.71 -0.40 18.93
N VAL A 37 -4.20 -0.12 17.72
CA VAL A 37 -4.83 0.83 16.80
C VAL A 37 -6.14 0.28 16.24
N THR A 38 -7.10 1.16 15.95
CA THR A 38 -8.46 0.79 15.54
C THR A 38 -8.81 1.17 14.12
N ASN A 39 -8.21 2.22 13.57
CA ASN A 39 -8.53 2.74 12.24
C ASN A 39 -7.62 2.11 11.16
N VAL A 40 -7.65 0.78 11.02
CA VAL A 40 -6.81 0.04 10.06
C VAL A 40 -7.64 -0.42 8.87
N CYS A 41 -7.21 -0.04 7.67
CA CYS A 41 -7.71 -0.58 6.41
C CYS A 41 -6.74 -1.64 5.88
N HIS A 42 -7.10 -2.90 5.96
CA HIS A 42 -6.37 -4.00 5.34
C HIS A 42 -6.74 -4.12 3.87
N ILE A 43 -6.13 -3.28 3.04
CA ILE A 43 -6.52 -3.13 1.62
C ILE A 43 -6.37 -4.42 0.80
N HIS A 44 -5.57 -5.36 1.27
CA HIS A 44 -5.36 -6.66 0.62
C HIS A 44 -5.99 -7.83 1.39
N GLY A 45 -6.81 -7.55 2.41
CA GLY A 45 -7.42 -8.55 3.27
C GLY A 45 -6.52 -8.98 4.43
N ILE A 46 -7.00 -9.94 5.23
CA ILE A 46 -6.36 -10.40 6.47
C ILE A 46 -6.25 -11.92 6.44
N GLN A 47 -5.17 -12.46 7.01
CA GLN A 47 -4.98 -13.90 7.13
C GLN A 47 -6.16 -14.57 7.83
N GLY A 48 -6.69 -15.63 7.21
CA GLY A 48 -7.89 -16.32 7.65
C GLY A 48 -9.19 -15.84 6.98
N GLU A 49 -9.13 -14.77 6.19
CA GLU A 49 -10.22 -14.22 5.40
C GLU A 49 -9.86 -14.21 3.90
N ARG A 50 -10.69 -13.58 3.07
CA ARG A 50 -10.37 -13.40 1.64
C ARG A 50 -9.14 -12.51 1.48
N LEU A 51 -8.12 -13.02 0.81
CA LEU A 51 -6.89 -12.28 0.51
C LEU A 51 -6.88 -11.79 -0.94
N LEU A 52 -6.37 -10.58 -1.14
CA LEU A 52 -6.11 -10.02 -2.45
C LEU A 52 -4.59 -10.06 -2.72
N PHE A 53 -4.17 -11.02 -3.51
CA PHE A 53 -2.79 -11.14 -3.98
C PHE A 53 -2.76 -11.26 -5.49
N GLY A 54 -1.59 -11.09 -6.09
CA GLY A 54 -1.40 -11.20 -7.53
C GLY A 54 -0.59 -10.04 -8.08
N HIS A 55 -0.55 -9.96 -9.40
CA HIS A 55 0.26 -8.98 -10.13
C HIS A 55 -0.61 -7.91 -10.80
N GLY A 56 0.02 -6.77 -11.13
CA GLY A 56 -0.60 -5.67 -11.88
C GLY A 56 -0.16 -5.62 -13.35
N ALA A 57 0.56 -6.64 -13.86
CA ALA A 57 1.09 -6.63 -15.20
C ALA A 57 -0.01 -6.50 -16.25
N LYS A 58 0.18 -5.60 -17.20
CA LYS A 58 -0.61 -5.53 -18.43
C LYS A 58 -0.08 -6.59 -19.40
N ARG A 59 -0.90 -6.97 -20.37
CA ARG A 59 -0.78 -8.08 -21.34
C ARG A 59 0.56 -8.19 -22.11
N HIS A 60 1.46 -7.21 -22.05
CA HIS A 60 2.70 -7.15 -22.83
C HIS A 60 3.82 -8.13 -22.41
N PHE A 61 3.60 -8.93 -21.36
CA PHE A 61 4.58 -9.92 -20.92
C PHE A 61 4.61 -11.18 -21.79
N TYR A 62 3.64 -11.34 -22.69
CA TYR A 62 3.47 -12.57 -23.49
C TYR A 62 4.32 -12.60 -24.76
N ASP A 63 4.67 -11.45 -25.35
CA ASP A 63 5.44 -11.38 -26.59
C ASP A 63 6.79 -12.11 -26.48
N ASP A 64 7.40 -12.12 -25.28
CA ASP A 64 8.64 -12.83 -25.01
C ASP A 64 8.47 -14.32 -24.69
N ILE A 65 7.28 -14.73 -24.25
CA ILE A 65 6.95 -16.10 -23.81
C ILE A 65 6.34 -16.91 -24.96
N GLU A 66 5.54 -16.29 -25.82
CA GLU A 66 4.92 -16.95 -26.99
C GLU A 66 5.93 -17.68 -27.87
N ASN A 67 7.15 -17.11 -28.01
CA ASN A 67 8.21 -17.74 -28.79
C ASN A 67 8.88 -18.93 -28.10
N LYS A 68 8.64 -19.19 -26.80
CA LYS A 68 9.30 -20.26 -26.02
C LYS A 68 8.41 -21.48 -25.76
N TYR A 69 7.08 -21.32 -25.74
CA TYR A 69 6.17 -22.36 -25.27
C TYR A 69 4.91 -22.45 -26.16
N MET A 70 5.09 -22.85 -27.42
CA MET A 70 3.95 -23.06 -28.35
C MET A 70 2.96 -24.07 -27.77
N GLY A 71 1.67 -23.65 -27.70
CA GLY A 71 0.55 -24.49 -27.26
C GLY A 71 0.13 -24.29 -25.80
N SER A 72 0.82 -23.45 -25.01
CA SER A 72 0.47 -23.17 -23.62
C SER A 72 -0.22 -21.79 -23.42
N GLU A 73 -0.41 -21.03 -24.50
CA GLU A 73 -0.86 -19.63 -24.48
C GLU A 73 -2.20 -19.48 -23.76
N ALA A 74 -3.19 -20.32 -24.09
CA ALA A 74 -4.53 -20.25 -23.49
C ALA A 74 -4.50 -20.52 -21.97
N GLY A 75 -3.67 -21.48 -21.53
CA GLY A 75 -3.52 -21.81 -20.12
C GLY A 75 -2.81 -20.69 -19.34
N LEU A 76 -1.78 -20.08 -19.94
CA LEU A 76 -1.04 -18.97 -19.35
C LEU A 76 -1.90 -17.71 -19.29
N GLU A 77 -2.72 -17.43 -20.32
CA GLU A 77 -3.65 -16.29 -20.34
C GLU A 77 -4.72 -16.42 -19.26
N LEU A 78 -5.29 -17.62 -19.10
CA LEU A 78 -6.25 -17.90 -18.04
C LEU A 78 -5.62 -17.70 -16.65
N LEU A 79 -4.44 -18.28 -16.42
CA LEU A 79 -3.71 -18.16 -15.16
C LEU A 79 -3.38 -16.69 -14.84
N HIS A 80 -2.89 -15.95 -15.83
CA HIS A 80 -2.61 -14.52 -15.70
C HIS A 80 -3.86 -13.72 -15.37
N GLY A 81 -4.98 -14.01 -16.02
CA GLY A 81 -6.27 -13.37 -15.74
C GLY A 81 -6.73 -13.61 -14.29
N VAL A 82 -6.62 -14.85 -13.81
CA VAL A 82 -6.99 -15.25 -12.45
C VAL A 82 -6.06 -14.63 -11.39
N LEU A 83 -4.76 -14.53 -11.70
CA LEU A 83 -3.76 -13.96 -10.80
C LEU A 83 -3.67 -12.43 -10.88
N ARG A 84 -4.53 -11.78 -11.66
CA ARG A 84 -4.58 -10.32 -11.71
C ARG A 84 -5.21 -9.75 -10.45
N LYS A 85 -4.46 -8.89 -9.74
CA LYS A 85 -4.92 -8.24 -8.52
C LYS A 85 -6.05 -7.26 -8.80
N ASP A 86 -7.24 -7.48 -8.24
CA ASP A 86 -8.39 -6.56 -8.37
C ASP A 86 -8.26 -5.37 -7.40
N THR A 87 -7.32 -4.49 -7.67
CA THR A 87 -7.09 -3.29 -6.87
C THR A 87 -8.27 -2.31 -6.93
N ARG A 88 -9.05 -2.31 -8.03
CA ARG A 88 -10.24 -1.47 -8.13
C ARG A 88 -11.38 -2.00 -7.26
N GLY A 89 -11.54 -3.32 -7.18
CA GLY A 89 -12.45 -3.97 -6.24
C GLY A 89 -12.10 -3.63 -4.81
N ALA A 90 -10.82 -3.76 -4.45
CA ALA A 90 -10.34 -3.39 -3.11
C ALA A 90 -10.65 -1.93 -2.73
N ILE A 91 -10.49 -0.98 -3.68
CA ILE A 91 -10.87 0.42 -3.43
C ILE A 91 -12.37 0.55 -3.18
N ARG A 92 -13.22 -0.12 -3.96
CA ARG A 92 -14.69 -0.06 -3.78
C ARG A 92 -15.12 -0.66 -2.46
N GLU A 93 -14.55 -1.80 -2.08
CA GLU A 93 -14.83 -2.48 -0.80
C GLU A 93 -14.40 -1.65 0.42
N ASN A 94 -13.40 -0.77 0.26
CA ASN A 94 -12.87 0.10 1.31
C ASN A 94 -13.16 1.60 1.08
N GLU A 95 -14.24 1.94 0.33
CA GLU A 95 -14.56 3.33 -0.01
C GLU A 95 -14.75 4.22 1.22
N ASP A 96 -15.27 3.67 2.32
CA ASP A 96 -15.47 4.41 3.58
C ASP A 96 -14.14 4.90 4.18
N PHE A 97 -13.09 4.09 4.11
CA PHE A 97 -11.75 4.49 4.54
C PHE A 97 -11.24 5.68 3.70
N PHE A 98 -11.31 5.56 2.37
CA PHE A 98 -10.87 6.64 1.49
C PHE A 98 -11.71 7.91 1.61
N ARG A 99 -13.00 7.78 1.97
CA ARG A 99 -13.87 8.92 2.21
C ARG A 99 -13.47 9.70 3.45
N LYS A 100 -13.12 9.01 4.55
CA LYS A 100 -12.63 9.65 5.78
C LYS A 100 -11.35 10.46 5.56
N LEU A 101 -10.46 10.01 4.67
CA LEU A 101 -9.23 10.74 4.37
C LEU A 101 -9.47 12.07 3.64
N LYS A 102 -10.67 12.30 3.06
CA LYS A 102 -11.01 13.57 2.41
C LYS A 102 -11.18 14.73 3.37
N ASP A 103 -11.42 14.45 4.65
CA ASP A 103 -11.50 15.48 5.68
C ASP A 103 -10.14 16.11 5.99
N GLY A 104 -9.08 15.57 5.36
CA GLY A 104 -7.72 16.06 5.43
C GLY A 104 -6.86 15.28 6.42
N PHE A 105 -5.57 15.44 6.27
CA PHE A 105 -4.53 14.92 7.17
C PHE A 105 -3.32 15.86 7.09
N SER A 106 -2.53 15.94 8.15
CA SER A 106 -1.39 16.86 8.23
C SER A 106 -0.08 16.22 7.79
N ALA A 107 0.03 14.90 7.88
CA ALA A 107 1.24 14.17 7.56
C ALA A 107 0.93 12.77 7.02
N VAL A 108 1.85 12.21 6.25
CA VAL A 108 1.83 10.81 5.81
C VAL A 108 3.15 10.16 6.18
N TYR A 109 3.10 8.99 6.79
CA TYR A 109 4.27 8.18 7.12
C TYR A 109 4.23 6.89 6.31
N SER A 110 5.30 6.55 5.61
CA SER A 110 5.41 5.27 4.92
C SER A 110 6.49 4.39 5.54
N TYR A 111 6.08 3.20 6.01
CA TYR A 111 6.94 2.23 6.67
C TYR A 111 6.86 0.88 5.97
N GLY A 112 7.98 0.38 5.44
CA GLY A 112 8.06 -0.92 4.77
C GLY A 112 7.20 -1.05 3.52
N PHE A 113 6.84 0.06 2.86
CA PHE A 113 6.03 0.08 1.65
C PHE A 113 6.92 0.22 0.40
N SER A 114 6.81 -0.73 -0.53
CA SER A 114 7.68 -0.80 -1.70
C SER A 114 7.30 0.13 -2.85
N PHE A 115 6.15 0.81 -2.79
CA PHE A 115 5.60 1.64 -3.88
C PHE A 115 5.44 0.90 -5.22
N GLY A 116 5.18 -0.40 -5.16
CA GLY A 116 5.00 -1.26 -6.34
C GLY A 116 3.97 -0.70 -7.31
N MET A 117 4.19 -0.90 -8.60
CA MET A 117 3.34 -0.33 -9.67
C MET A 117 1.86 -0.67 -9.49
N VAL A 118 1.54 -1.86 -9.02
CA VAL A 118 0.15 -2.33 -8.82
C VAL A 118 -0.55 -1.57 -7.69
N ASP A 119 0.20 -1.11 -6.70
CA ASP A 119 -0.34 -0.47 -5.51
C ASP A 119 -0.39 1.07 -5.60
N GLN A 120 0.21 1.66 -6.65
CA GLN A 120 0.16 3.12 -6.89
C GLN A 120 -1.28 3.63 -7.12
N ILE A 121 -2.22 2.78 -7.51
CA ILE A 121 -3.62 3.15 -7.66
C ILE A 121 -4.24 3.62 -6.34
N TYR A 122 -3.78 3.09 -5.20
CA TYR A 122 -4.25 3.50 -3.88
C TYR A 122 -3.77 4.92 -3.54
N LEU A 123 -2.52 5.26 -3.86
CA LEU A 123 -1.99 6.61 -3.70
C LEU A 123 -2.78 7.61 -4.55
N LYS A 124 -3.04 7.29 -5.82
CA LYS A 124 -3.88 8.10 -6.71
C LYS A 124 -5.29 8.28 -6.16
N LYS A 125 -5.85 7.27 -5.50
CA LYS A 125 -7.17 7.36 -4.88
C LYS A 125 -7.16 8.30 -3.68
N ILE A 126 -6.12 8.25 -2.83
CA ILE A 126 -5.95 9.14 -1.68
C ILE A 126 -5.86 10.58 -2.12
N PHE A 127 -4.99 10.89 -3.11
CA PHE A 127 -4.75 12.28 -3.53
C PHE A 127 -5.79 12.83 -4.48
N LYS A 128 -6.68 11.99 -5.01
CA LYS A 128 -7.77 12.46 -5.86
C LYS A 128 -8.73 13.35 -5.06
N ASN A 129 -8.71 14.64 -5.34
CA ASN A 129 -9.52 15.67 -4.67
C ASN A 129 -9.08 15.98 -3.21
N THR A 130 -7.83 15.70 -2.87
CA THR A 130 -7.21 16.11 -1.60
C THR A 130 -6.17 17.18 -1.90
N ASP A 131 -6.26 18.31 -1.23
CA ASP A 131 -5.18 19.31 -1.26
C ASP A 131 -4.04 18.80 -0.39
N THR A 132 -2.85 18.69 -0.96
CA THR A 132 -1.67 18.15 -0.30
C THR A 132 -0.52 19.15 -0.19
N GLU A 133 -0.69 20.40 -0.58
CA GLU A 133 0.39 21.41 -0.60
C GLU A 133 1.01 21.64 0.79
N GLY A 134 0.20 21.65 1.85
CA GLY A 134 0.66 21.81 3.23
C GLY A 134 1.07 20.52 3.94
N ILE A 135 1.06 19.37 3.27
CA ILE A 135 1.30 18.07 3.89
C ILE A 135 2.78 17.69 3.79
N VAL A 136 3.31 17.07 4.84
CA VAL A 136 4.65 16.47 4.85
C VAL A 136 4.53 14.96 4.70
N TRP A 137 5.26 14.39 3.74
CA TRP A 137 5.42 12.95 3.61
C TRP A 137 6.75 12.49 4.19
N TYR A 138 6.68 11.66 5.23
CA TYR A 138 7.83 11.10 5.91
C TYR A 138 8.18 9.73 5.33
N LEU A 139 9.42 9.59 4.83
CA LEU A 139 10.00 8.34 4.34
C LEU A 139 10.89 7.74 5.43
N HIS A 140 10.82 6.42 5.61
CA HIS A 140 11.65 5.76 6.63
C HIS A 140 13.13 5.76 6.24
N VAL A 141 14.03 6.11 7.15
CA VAL A 141 15.49 6.20 6.89
C VAL A 141 16.09 4.90 6.34
N HIS A 142 15.53 3.75 6.69
CA HIS A 142 16.00 2.46 6.20
C HIS A 142 15.95 2.33 4.66
N ASP A 143 15.07 3.07 4.02
CA ASP A 143 14.84 3.04 2.57
C ASP A 143 15.58 4.15 1.82
N GLU A 144 16.58 4.81 2.42
CA GLU A 144 17.25 6.01 1.91
C GLU A 144 17.72 5.88 0.45
N SER A 145 18.29 4.75 0.08
CA SER A 145 18.72 4.48 -1.30
C SER A 145 17.58 4.51 -2.34
N SER A 146 16.34 4.34 -1.89
CA SER A 146 15.13 4.31 -2.71
C SER A 146 14.35 5.63 -2.67
N HIS A 147 14.70 6.58 -1.81
CA HIS A 147 13.90 7.79 -1.55
C HIS A 147 13.60 8.59 -2.82
N GLU A 148 14.59 8.79 -3.71
CA GLU A 148 14.35 9.56 -4.94
C GLU A 148 13.33 8.87 -5.87
N CYS A 149 13.41 7.56 -5.97
CA CYS A 149 12.42 6.78 -6.73
C CYS A 149 11.04 6.88 -6.09
N GLN A 150 10.95 6.71 -4.77
CA GLN A 150 9.71 6.80 -3.99
C GLN A 150 9.08 8.17 -4.12
N LYS A 151 9.83 9.26 -3.91
CA LYS A 151 9.37 10.65 -4.09
C LYS A 151 8.79 10.88 -5.50
N ASN A 152 9.47 10.38 -6.54
CA ASN A 152 8.98 10.50 -7.91
C ASN A 152 7.65 9.77 -8.12
N ILE A 153 7.48 8.58 -7.55
CA ILE A 153 6.23 7.80 -7.62
C ILE A 153 5.10 8.55 -6.90
N ILE A 154 5.38 9.05 -5.70
CA ILE A 154 4.41 9.77 -4.87
C ILE A 154 3.94 11.05 -5.58
N LYS A 155 4.87 11.86 -6.11
CA LYS A 155 4.54 13.06 -6.91
C LYS A 155 3.71 12.72 -8.15
N LYS A 156 4.09 11.69 -8.91
CA LYS A 156 3.32 11.20 -10.08
C LYS A 156 1.92 10.68 -9.70
N SER A 157 1.72 10.34 -8.44
CA SER A 157 0.41 9.90 -7.93
C SER A 157 -0.50 11.07 -7.53
N GLY A 158 0.00 12.32 -7.56
CA GLY A 158 -0.78 13.53 -7.31
C GLY A 158 -0.43 14.27 -6.02
N PHE A 159 0.65 13.89 -5.33
CA PHE A 159 1.11 14.59 -4.12
C PHE A 159 1.89 15.85 -4.47
N ALA A 160 1.49 17.00 -3.87
CA ALA A 160 2.09 18.31 -4.08
C ALA A 160 2.86 18.86 -2.85
N GLY A 161 2.83 18.14 -1.72
CA GLY A 161 3.47 18.57 -0.48
C GLY A 161 4.98 18.33 -0.45
N THR A 162 5.55 18.41 0.73
CA THR A 162 6.99 18.29 0.99
C THR A 162 7.36 16.89 1.51
N PHE A 163 8.66 16.59 1.53
CA PHE A 163 9.18 15.32 2.01
C PHE A 163 10.17 15.54 3.15
N ASP A 164 10.12 14.64 4.11
CA ASP A 164 11.08 14.54 5.20
C ASP A 164 11.37 13.05 5.49
N VAL A 165 12.18 12.76 6.47
CA VAL A 165 12.54 11.40 6.87
C VAL A 165 12.19 11.18 8.34
N PHE A 166 11.95 9.91 8.71
CA PHE A 166 11.73 9.51 10.09
C PHE A 166 12.45 8.21 10.42
N GLU A 167 12.68 7.97 11.68
CA GLU A 167 13.30 6.76 12.22
C GLU A 167 12.47 6.21 13.38
N VAL A 168 12.20 4.90 13.35
CA VAL A 168 11.52 4.17 14.43
C VAL A 168 12.23 2.88 14.80
#